data_d7eb87b2e58841709cf7f94fec9a60a0
#
_entry.id   d7eb87b2e58841709cf7f94fec9a60a0
#
_cell.length_a   1.000
_cell.length_b   1.000
_cell.length_c   1.000
_cell.angle_alpha   90.00
_cell.angle_beta   90.00
_cell.angle_gamma   90.00
#
_symmetry.space_group_name_H-M   'P 1'
#
loop_
_entity.id
_entity.type
_entity.pdbx_description
1 polymer ?
#
loop_
_entity_poly.entity_id
_entity_poly.type
_entity_poly.pdbx_seq_one_letter_code
_entity_poly.pdbx_strand_id
1 'polypeptide(L)'
;MTIDASSSNEEILDVLHRTADAVAGVLQANTDWSLSGQRATQYSVDLAADAAALAVLHGAGCAVLSEESQITGEWKPGGLMVVMDPLDGSTNASKRVPWYATALCAIDGEGMRASLVVNQASGRDRYWASRGGGAFHNGIRLQVTQRNTLRDSVVGISGLPSFRPAWGQFRALGAAALDICLVATGALDGWIDFNSHGVWDYLASVLVCQEAGVVVSEFQSRDLVVTQYAEKRTPLVASSRELLDELRAVREQHRSR
;
A
#
# COMPACT_ATOMS: atom_id res chain seq x y z
N MET A 1 -13.86 14.12 -15.12
CA MET A 1 -14.96 13.23 -14.69
C MET A 1 -14.99 13.28 -13.17
N THR A 2 -16.11 13.58 -12.58
CA THR A 2 -16.31 13.54 -11.12
C THR A 2 -16.80 12.14 -10.74
N ILE A 3 -16.30 11.60 -9.63
CA ILE A 3 -16.69 10.28 -9.09
C ILE A 3 -17.19 10.41 -7.66
N ASP A 4 -18.06 9.48 -7.26
CA ASP A 4 -18.60 9.33 -5.90
C ASP A 4 -18.86 7.85 -5.57
N ALA A 5 -19.50 7.57 -4.43
CA ALA A 5 -19.79 6.20 -4.02
C ALA A 5 -20.76 5.44 -4.95
N SER A 6 -21.51 6.13 -5.83
CA SER A 6 -22.40 5.52 -6.84
C SER A 6 -21.67 5.18 -8.14
N SER A 7 -20.46 5.70 -8.33
CA SER A 7 -19.63 5.41 -9.52
C SER A 7 -19.25 3.92 -9.59
N SER A 8 -19.12 3.42 -10.80
CA SER A 8 -18.67 2.04 -11.02
C SER A 8 -17.22 1.83 -10.56
N ASN A 9 -16.85 0.59 -10.29
CA ASN A 9 -15.47 0.25 -9.96
C ASN A 9 -14.49 0.65 -11.07
N GLU A 10 -14.91 0.54 -12.33
CA GLU A 10 -14.11 0.91 -13.50
C GLU A 10 -13.83 2.42 -13.56
N GLU A 11 -14.86 3.26 -13.32
CA GLU A 11 -14.71 4.71 -13.27
C GLU A 11 -13.77 5.14 -12.14
N ILE A 12 -13.87 4.51 -10.96
CA ILE A 12 -12.99 4.79 -9.83
C ILE A 12 -11.56 4.39 -10.17
N LEU A 13 -11.35 3.16 -10.69
CA LEU A 13 -10.02 2.68 -11.09
C LEU A 13 -9.40 3.56 -12.17
N ASP A 14 -10.16 4.06 -13.15
CA ASP A 14 -9.67 4.99 -14.17
C ASP A 14 -9.09 6.26 -13.54
N VAL A 15 -9.76 6.83 -12.54
CA VAL A 15 -9.25 7.99 -11.79
C VAL A 15 -7.95 7.63 -11.05
N LEU A 16 -7.89 6.46 -10.39
CA LEU A 16 -6.67 6.02 -9.70
C LEU A 16 -5.51 5.82 -10.70
N HIS A 17 -5.76 5.20 -11.85
CA HIS A 17 -4.74 5.04 -12.89
C HIS A 17 -4.22 6.38 -13.40
N ARG A 18 -5.09 7.33 -13.72
CA ARG A 18 -4.68 8.68 -14.15
C ARG A 18 -3.90 9.43 -13.05
N THR A 19 -4.25 9.22 -11.79
CA THR A 19 -3.50 9.78 -10.66
C THR A 19 -2.08 9.23 -10.61
N ALA A 20 -1.91 7.91 -10.71
CA ALA A 20 -0.59 7.28 -10.73
C ALA A 20 0.23 7.68 -11.97
N ASP A 21 -0.41 7.90 -13.13
CA ASP A 21 0.25 8.40 -14.35
C ASP A 21 0.72 9.85 -14.19
N ALA A 22 -0.04 10.69 -13.49
CA ALA A 22 0.38 12.07 -13.19
C ALA A 22 1.62 12.08 -12.27
N VAL A 23 1.65 11.23 -11.25
CA VAL A 23 2.84 11.02 -10.40
C VAL A 23 4.02 10.53 -11.24
N ALA A 24 3.82 9.52 -12.11
CA ALA A 24 4.87 9.01 -13.00
C ALA A 24 5.50 10.13 -13.83
N GLY A 25 4.70 11.05 -14.36
CA GLY A 25 5.18 12.21 -15.11
C GLY A 25 6.12 13.12 -14.30
N VAL A 26 5.79 13.36 -13.02
CA VAL A 26 6.64 14.11 -12.09
C VAL A 26 7.96 13.37 -11.84
N LEU A 27 7.90 12.08 -11.53
CA LEU A 27 9.09 11.27 -11.23
C LEU A 27 10.03 11.17 -12.42
N GLN A 28 9.51 11.03 -13.63
CA GLN A 28 10.31 10.98 -14.87
C GLN A 28 11.01 12.32 -15.18
N ALA A 29 10.37 13.43 -14.86
CA ALA A 29 10.94 14.77 -15.05
C ALA A 29 11.88 15.20 -13.92
N ASN A 30 11.87 14.46 -12.80
CA ASN A 30 12.59 14.84 -11.59
C ASN A 30 14.11 14.67 -11.74
N THR A 31 14.86 15.71 -11.42
CA THR A 31 16.33 15.70 -11.36
C THR A 31 16.87 16.00 -9.95
N ASP A 32 15.99 16.42 -9.03
CA ASP A 32 16.35 16.80 -7.67
C ASP A 32 15.81 15.80 -6.65
N TRP A 33 16.72 15.08 -6.01
CA TRP A 33 16.45 14.11 -4.92
C TRP A 33 16.91 14.65 -3.57
N SER A 34 16.97 15.97 -3.39
CA SER A 34 17.27 16.58 -2.11
C SER A 34 16.13 16.43 -1.11
N LEU A 35 16.46 16.45 0.18
CA LEU A 35 15.47 16.49 1.23
C LEU A 35 14.70 17.83 1.18
N SER A 36 13.38 17.77 1.43
CA SER A 36 12.51 18.96 1.42
C SER A 36 12.84 19.97 2.52
N GLY A 37 13.47 19.53 3.60
CA GLY A 37 13.72 20.31 4.80
C GLY A 37 12.48 20.49 5.71
N GLN A 38 11.32 19.99 5.32
CA GLN A 38 10.10 20.10 6.13
C GLN A 38 9.96 18.94 7.13
N ARG A 39 10.33 17.72 6.72
CA ARG A 39 10.39 16.51 7.56
C ARG A 39 11.70 15.75 7.31
N ALA A 40 12.15 14.98 8.30
CA ALA A 40 13.49 14.37 8.31
C ALA A 40 13.79 13.42 7.13
N THR A 41 12.77 12.72 6.61
CA THR A 41 12.92 11.71 5.54
C THR A 41 12.18 12.09 4.25
N GLN A 42 11.60 13.28 4.18
CA GLN A 42 10.82 13.75 3.04
C GLN A 42 11.74 14.37 1.98
N TYR A 43 11.61 13.93 0.74
CA TYR A 43 12.30 14.52 -0.41
C TYR A 43 11.45 15.61 -1.07
N SER A 44 12.08 16.53 -1.80
CA SER A 44 11.38 17.58 -2.56
C SER A 44 10.44 16.98 -3.61
N VAL A 45 10.78 15.82 -4.17
CA VAL A 45 9.97 15.12 -5.16
C VAL A 45 8.69 14.52 -4.56
N ASP A 46 8.68 14.15 -3.26
CA ASP A 46 7.48 13.63 -2.60
C ASP A 46 6.37 14.68 -2.62
N LEU A 47 6.73 15.95 -2.33
CA LEU A 47 5.79 17.08 -2.38
C LEU A 47 5.29 17.36 -3.80
N ALA A 48 6.15 17.23 -4.81
CA ALA A 48 5.75 17.43 -6.21
C ALA A 48 4.84 16.29 -6.71
N ALA A 49 5.12 15.05 -6.29
CA ALA A 49 4.30 13.88 -6.58
C ALA A 49 2.92 14.00 -5.91
N ASP A 50 2.88 14.42 -4.64
CA ASP A 50 1.65 14.69 -3.91
C ASP A 50 0.79 15.75 -4.61
N ALA A 51 1.37 16.88 -4.97
CA ALA A 51 0.66 17.96 -5.66
C ALA A 51 0.06 17.50 -7.00
N ALA A 52 0.77 16.68 -7.77
CA ALA A 52 0.27 16.14 -9.03
C ALA A 52 -0.90 15.17 -8.81
N ALA A 53 -0.81 14.30 -7.81
CA ALA A 53 -1.89 13.39 -7.43
C ALA A 53 -3.13 14.14 -6.94
N LEU A 54 -2.97 15.13 -6.05
CA LEU A 54 -4.05 15.97 -5.53
C LEU A 54 -4.81 16.70 -6.65
N ALA A 55 -4.10 17.22 -7.66
CA ALA A 55 -4.74 17.91 -8.79
C ALA A 55 -5.73 17.00 -9.52
N VAL A 56 -5.40 15.71 -9.72
CA VAL A 56 -6.30 14.74 -10.37
C VAL A 56 -7.45 14.36 -9.43
N LEU A 57 -7.15 14.01 -8.18
CA LEU A 57 -8.14 13.52 -7.22
C LEU A 57 -9.16 14.58 -6.82
N HIS A 58 -8.73 15.82 -6.55
CA HIS A 58 -9.63 16.94 -6.28
C HIS A 58 -10.47 17.31 -7.50
N GLY A 59 -9.85 17.27 -8.72
CA GLY A 59 -10.58 17.44 -9.97
C GLY A 59 -11.64 16.37 -10.22
N ALA A 60 -11.49 15.20 -9.60
CA ALA A 60 -12.48 14.13 -9.59
C ALA A 60 -13.49 14.19 -8.44
N GLY A 61 -13.38 15.19 -7.54
CA GLY A 61 -14.32 15.39 -6.42
C GLY A 61 -14.01 14.57 -5.17
N CYS A 62 -12.84 13.92 -5.09
CA CYS A 62 -12.43 13.12 -3.94
C CYS A 62 -11.85 13.99 -2.81
N ALA A 63 -12.17 13.65 -1.56
CA ALA A 63 -11.32 13.99 -0.44
C ALA A 63 -10.06 13.10 -0.46
N VAL A 64 -8.97 13.56 0.14
CA VAL A 64 -7.70 12.81 0.14
C VAL A 64 -7.10 12.77 1.55
N LEU A 65 -6.61 11.60 1.94
CA LEU A 65 -5.71 11.42 3.08
C LEU A 65 -4.36 10.98 2.52
N SER A 66 -3.38 11.88 2.51
CA SER A 66 -2.04 11.67 1.98
C SER A 66 -0.99 11.60 3.09
N GLU A 67 0.08 10.85 2.87
CA GLU A 67 1.28 10.92 3.71
C GLU A 67 1.82 12.35 3.78
N GLU A 68 1.82 13.08 2.68
CA GLU A 68 2.50 14.35 2.54
C GLU A 68 1.64 15.53 2.99
N SER A 69 0.46 15.66 2.45
CA SER A 69 -0.45 16.80 2.68
C SER A 69 -1.51 16.55 3.74
N GLN A 70 -1.51 15.38 4.41
CA GLN A 70 -2.51 14.98 5.39
C GLN A 70 -3.92 14.91 4.78
N ILE A 71 -4.94 15.44 5.46
CA ILE A 71 -6.32 15.44 4.97
C ILE A 71 -6.57 16.72 4.18
N THR A 72 -6.99 16.55 2.93
CA THR A 72 -7.37 17.65 2.04
C THR A 72 -8.73 17.37 1.39
N GLY A 73 -9.49 18.43 1.11
CA GLY A 73 -10.87 18.29 0.65
C GLY A 73 -11.83 17.90 1.78
N GLU A 74 -13.11 17.84 1.46
CA GLU A 74 -14.18 17.48 2.41
C GLU A 74 -14.76 16.12 2.04
N TRP A 75 -14.66 15.15 2.94
CA TRP A 75 -15.33 13.85 2.75
C TRP A 75 -16.79 13.93 3.14
N LYS A 76 -17.65 14.02 2.14
CA LYS A 76 -19.10 14.15 2.29
C LYS A 76 -19.78 12.78 2.34
N PRO A 77 -20.97 12.67 2.95
CA PRO A 77 -21.81 11.49 2.81
C PRO A 77 -22.04 11.14 1.32
N GLY A 78 -21.83 9.87 0.96
CA GLY A 78 -21.90 9.41 -0.43
C GLY A 78 -20.69 9.79 -1.30
N GLY A 79 -19.69 10.50 -0.76
CA GLY A 79 -18.44 10.79 -1.46
C GLY A 79 -17.40 9.70 -1.28
N LEU A 80 -16.29 9.86 -1.98
CA LEU A 80 -15.09 9.04 -1.85
C LEU A 80 -13.98 9.82 -1.16
N MET A 81 -13.21 9.10 -0.33
CA MET A 81 -11.89 9.55 0.11
C MET A 81 -10.84 8.63 -0.50
N VAL A 82 -9.75 9.19 -1.01
CA VAL A 82 -8.59 8.40 -1.45
C VAL A 82 -7.48 8.51 -0.40
N VAL A 83 -7.12 7.38 0.17
CA VAL A 83 -5.93 7.22 1.00
C VAL A 83 -4.76 6.97 0.08
N MET A 84 -3.69 7.78 0.21
CA MET A 84 -2.61 7.79 -0.78
C MET A 84 -1.23 7.94 -0.15
N ASP A 85 -0.30 7.12 -0.64
CA ASP A 85 1.12 7.40 -0.63
C ASP A 85 1.56 7.71 -2.05
N PRO A 86 1.96 8.96 -2.35
CA PRO A 86 2.39 9.32 -3.68
C PRO A 86 3.71 8.65 -4.07
N LEU A 87 4.61 8.38 -3.11
CA LEU A 87 5.91 7.75 -3.36
C LEU A 87 6.39 6.87 -2.20
N ASP A 88 5.73 5.72 -1.98
CA ASP A 88 6.21 4.68 -1.06
C ASP A 88 7.60 4.17 -1.48
N GLY A 89 8.55 4.22 -0.56
CA GLY A 89 9.94 3.89 -0.84
C GLY A 89 10.74 5.03 -1.48
N SER A 90 10.46 6.29 -1.15
CA SER A 90 11.18 7.46 -1.66
C SER A 90 12.70 7.40 -1.44
N THR A 91 13.16 6.78 -0.34
CA THR A 91 14.59 6.48 -0.13
C THR A 91 15.15 5.53 -1.20
N ASN A 92 14.42 4.48 -1.58
CA ASN A 92 14.81 3.60 -2.68
C ASN A 92 14.93 4.41 -3.99
N ALA A 93 13.92 5.22 -4.30
CA ALA A 93 13.91 6.06 -5.49
C ALA A 93 15.12 7.00 -5.52
N SER A 94 15.41 7.70 -4.41
CA SER A 94 16.57 8.61 -4.31
C SER A 94 17.92 7.89 -4.47
N LYS A 95 18.00 6.62 -4.11
CA LYS A 95 19.19 5.76 -4.25
C LYS A 95 19.22 4.96 -5.54
N ARG A 96 18.21 5.11 -6.42
CA ARG A 96 18.05 4.37 -7.67
C ARG A 96 17.90 2.86 -7.47
N VAL A 97 17.35 2.45 -6.33
CA VAL A 97 16.89 1.08 -6.12
C VAL A 97 15.52 0.98 -6.80
N PRO A 98 15.31 0.10 -7.80
CA PRO A 98 14.11 0.13 -8.64
C PRO A 98 12.90 -0.52 -7.96
N TRP A 99 12.59 -0.09 -6.73
CA TRP A 99 11.53 -0.63 -5.89
C TRP A 99 10.89 0.49 -5.07
N TYR A 100 9.93 1.20 -5.67
CA TYR A 100 9.15 2.30 -5.09
C TYR A 100 7.83 2.46 -5.84
N ALA A 101 6.79 2.90 -5.15
CA ALA A 101 5.44 2.86 -5.67
C ALA A 101 4.63 4.13 -5.44
N THR A 102 3.57 4.28 -6.22
CA THR A 102 2.38 5.06 -5.85
C THR A 102 1.31 4.09 -5.37
N ALA A 103 0.78 4.30 -4.17
CA ALA A 103 -0.27 3.49 -3.57
C ALA A 103 -1.54 4.35 -3.34
N LEU A 104 -2.68 3.89 -3.86
CA LEU A 104 -3.96 4.61 -3.87
C LEU A 104 -5.07 3.65 -3.44
N CYS A 105 -5.87 4.02 -2.44
CA CYS A 105 -7.06 3.28 -2.03
C CYS A 105 -8.26 4.20 -1.88
N ALA A 106 -9.24 4.09 -2.75
CA ALA A 106 -10.52 4.75 -2.59
C ALA A 106 -11.36 4.04 -1.53
N ILE A 107 -11.87 4.79 -0.57
CA ILE A 107 -12.78 4.34 0.48
C ILE A 107 -14.12 5.08 0.40
N ASP A 108 -15.19 4.38 0.76
CA ASP A 108 -16.54 4.90 0.91
C ASP A 108 -17.07 4.63 2.34
N GLY A 109 -18.37 4.81 2.57
CA GLY A 109 -18.99 4.54 3.86
C GLY A 109 -18.95 3.08 4.32
N GLU A 110 -18.62 2.14 3.43
CA GLU A 110 -18.49 0.69 3.72
C GLU A 110 -17.02 0.24 3.83
N GLY A 111 -16.06 1.14 3.67
CA GLY A 111 -14.62 0.86 3.76
C GLY A 111 -13.91 0.88 2.40
N MET A 112 -12.91 0.02 2.20
CA MET A 112 -12.15 -0.03 0.95
C MET A 112 -13.03 -0.37 -0.25
N ARG A 113 -12.99 0.46 -1.28
CA ARG A 113 -13.81 0.34 -2.50
C ARG A 113 -13.02 -0.14 -3.70
N ALA A 114 -11.92 0.53 -4.00
CA ALA A 114 -11.02 0.19 -5.09
C ALA A 114 -9.59 0.62 -4.73
N SER A 115 -8.59 -0.08 -5.23
CA SER A 115 -7.20 0.23 -4.96
C SER A 115 -6.31 0.01 -6.17
N LEU A 116 -5.20 0.76 -6.18
CA LEU A 116 -4.15 0.66 -7.18
C LEU A 116 -2.78 0.84 -6.50
N VAL A 117 -1.85 -0.05 -6.81
CA VAL A 117 -0.42 0.08 -6.49
C VAL A 117 0.37 -0.01 -7.78
N VAL A 118 1.22 0.97 -8.05
CA VAL A 118 2.03 1.02 -9.27
C VAL A 118 3.50 1.06 -8.89
N ASN A 119 4.29 0.09 -9.36
CA ASN A 119 5.75 0.19 -9.28
C ASN A 119 6.23 1.28 -10.25
N GLN A 120 6.56 2.43 -9.72
CA GLN A 120 6.97 3.59 -10.51
C GLN A 120 8.35 3.44 -11.15
N ALA A 121 9.19 2.53 -10.66
CA ALA A 121 10.49 2.24 -11.27
C ALA A 121 10.36 1.52 -12.61
N SER A 122 9.38 0.64 -12.76
CA SER A 122 9.09 -0.06 -14.02
C SER A 122 7.97 0.63 -14.84
N GLY A 123 7.07 1.33 -14.15
CA GLY A 123 5.85 1.94 -14.70
C GLY A 123 4.85 0.94 -15.31
N ARG A 124 5.19 -0.35 -15.29
CA ARG A 124 4.42 -1.43 -15.92
C ARG A 124 3.80 -2.39 -14.92
N ASP A 125 4.37 -2.54 -13.73
CA ASP A 125 3.82 -3.41 -12.69
C ASP A 125 2.72 -2.66 -11.96
N ARG A 126 1.48 -3.02 -12.26
CA ARG A 126 0.26 -2.44 -11.69
C ARG A 126 -0.55 -3.52 -11.02
N TYR A 127 -0.81 -3.33 -9.75
CA TYR A 127 -1.68 -4.18 -8.94
C TYR A 127 -2.94 -3.39 -8.63
N TRP A 128 -4.11 -3.94 -8.91
CA TRP A 128 -5.37 -3.29 -8.57
C TRP A 128 -6.41 -4.27 -8.11
N ALA A 129 -7.34 -3.78 -7.34
CA ALA A 129 -8.49 -4.53 -6.87
C ALA A 129 -9.70 -3.62 -6.70
N SER A 130 -10.88 -4.22 -6.68
CA SER A 130 -12.10 -3.57 -6.25
C SER A 130 -12.91 -4.52 -5.40
N ARG A 131 -13.66 -3.99 -4.43
CA ARG A 131 -14.53 -4.76 -3.52
C ARG A 131 -15.45 -5.68 -4.32
N GLY A 132 -15.30 -7.01 -4.13
CA GLY A 132 -16.04 -8.06 -4.83
C GLY A 132 -15.69 -8.24 -6.31
N GLY A 133 -14.75 -7.46 -6.86
CA GLY A 133 -14.32 -7.53 -8.25
C GLY A 133 -13.11 -8.44 -8.49
N GLY A 134 -12.40 -8.78 -7.40
CA GLY A 134 -11.14 -9.51 -7.45
C GLY A 134 -9.93 -8.60 -7.61
N ALA A 135 -8.76 -9.22 -7.56
CA ALA A 135 -7.46 -8.55 -7.70
C ALA A 135 -6.76 -8.94 -8.99
N PHE A 136 -5.96 -8.01 -9.51
CA PHE A 136 -5.26 -8.18 -10.79
C PHE A 136 -3.83 -7.64 -10.71
N HIS A 137 -2.92 -8.28 -11.44
CA HIS A 137 -1.59 -7.79 -11.74
C HIS A 137 -1.42 -7.73 -13.26
N ASN A 138 -1.23 -6.54 -13.80
CA ASN A 138 -1.09 -6.31 -15.25
C ASN A 138 -2.20 -6.94 -16.10
N GLY A 139 -3.45 -6.91 -15.63
CA GLY A 139 -4.61 -7.50 -16.29
C GLY A 139 -4.81 -8.99 -16.05
N ILE A 140 -3.88 -9.66 -15.38
CA ILE A 140 -4.00 -11.08 -15.01
C ILE A 140 -4.63 -11.18 -13.63
N ARG A 141 -5.73 -11.90 -13.50
CA ARG A 141 -6.41 -12.13 -12.22
C ARG A 141 -5.49 -12.87 -11.25
N LEU A 142 -5.38 -12.33 -10.04
CA LEU A 142 -4.60 -12.92 -8.97
C LEU A 142 -5.42 -13.96 -8.20
N GLN A 143 -4.73 -15.02 -7.79
CA GLN A 143 -5.25 -16.03 -6.89
C GLN A 143 -4.08 -16.56 -6.06
N VAL A 144 -4.18 -16.46 -4.73
CA VAL A 144 -3.11 -16.84 -3.83
C VAL A 144 -2.82 -18.35 -3.90
N THR A 145 -1.54 -18.71 -3.84
CA THR A 145 -1.09 -20.08 -3.60
C THR A 145 -0.70 -20.21 -2.13
N GLN A 146 -1.33 -21.13 -1.40
CA GLN A 146 -1.17 -21.25 0.03
C GLN A 146 0.16 -21.90 0.43
N ARG A 147 0.80 -21.33 1.46
CA ARG A 147 1.88 -21.89 2.26
C ARG A 147 1.45 -21.90 3.71
N ASN A 148 1.67 -23.00 4.42
CA ASN A 148 1.11 -23.20 5.75
C ASN A 148 2.18 -23.19 6.85
N THR A 149 3.48 -23.16 6.51
CA THR A 149 4.56 -23.20 7.50
C THR A 149 5.56 -22.07 7.29
N LEU A 150 5.96 -21.44 8.38
CA LEU A 150 6.95 -20.37 8.37
C LEU A 150 8.33 -20.86 7.86
N ARG A 151 8.70 -22.09 8.22
CA ARG A 151 10.00 -22.69 7.88
C ARG A 151 10.24 -22.76 6.38
N ASP A 152 9.19 -22.97 5.60
CA ASP A 152 9.29 -23.15 4.14
C ASP A 152 8.92 -21.86 3.39
N SER A 153 8.65 -20.77 4.13
CA SER A 153 8.15 -19.52 3.57
C SER A 153 9.26 -18.51 3.27
N VAL A 154 9.02 -17.71 2.23
CA VAL A 154 9.72 -16.47 1.94
C VAL A 154 8.89 -15.31 2.45
N VAL A 155 9.38 -14.60 3.48
CA VAL A 155 8.63 -13.56 4.19
C VAL A 155 9.19 -12.18 3.87
N GLY A 156 8.33 -11.25 3.44
CA GLY A 156 8.64 -9.83 3.39
C GLY A 156 8.64 -9.22 4.80
N ILE A 157 9.57 -8.31 5.08
CA ILE A 157 9.65 -7.66 6.39
C ILE A 157 9.81 -6.15 6.26
N SER A 158 9.14 -5.41 7.15
CA SER A 158 9.46 -4.03 7.44
C SER A 158 9.97 -3.90 8.87
N GLY A 159 11.14 -3.27 9.04
CA GLY A 159 11.88 -3.29 10.29
C GLY A 159 12.62 -4.61 10.53
N LEU A 160 13.38 -4.68 11.62
CA LEU A 160 14.16 -5.85 11.97
C LEU A 160 13.62 -6.52 13.24
N PRO A 161 13.43 -7.84 13.24
CA PRO A 161 13.09 -8.56 14.48
C PRO A 161 14.24 -8.51 15.49
N SER A 162 13.92 -8.52 16.78
CA SER A 162 14.90 -8.56 17.87
C SER A 162 15.57 -9.93 18.06
N PHE A 163 15.22 -10.92 17.24
CA PHE A 163 15.74 -12.28 17.24
C PHE A 163 15.71 -12.84 15.81
N ARG A 164 16.22 -14.05 15.62
CA ARG A 164 16.15 -14.74 14.32
C ARG A 164 14.93 -15.66 14.28
N PRO A 165 13.85 -15.29 13.55
CA PRO A 165 12.71 -16.18 13.35
C PRO A 165 13.06 -17.40 12.49
N ALA A 166 12.22 -18.44 12.57
CA ALA A 166 12.45 -19.72 11.90
C ALA A 166 11.87 -19.75 10.47
N TRP A 167 11.82 -18.63 9.77
CA TRP A 167 11.40 -18.60 8.35
C TRP A 167 12.46 -19.21 7.43
N GLY A 168 12.06 -19.66 6.24
CA GLY A 168 12.96 -20.20 5.23
C GLY A 168 13.88 -19.12 4.69
N GLN A 169 13.31 -18.01 4.22
CA GLN A 169 14.02 -16.84 3.75
C GLN A 169 13.24 -15.57 4.11
N PHE A 170 13.90 -14.41 4.02
CA PHE A 170 13.21 -13.13 4.14
C PHE A 170 13.66 -12.13 3.07
N ARG A 171 12.84 -11.10 2.88
CA ARG A 171 13.13 -9.94 2.02
C ARG A 171 12.77 -8.67 2.77
N ALA A 172 13.65 -7.68 2.74
CA ALA A 172 13.41 -6.31 3.19
C ALA A 172 13.63 -5.41 1.98
N LEU A 173 12.58 -5.17 1.19
CA LEU A 173 12.70 -4.50 -0.10
C LEU A 173 12.52 -2.98 0.01
N GLY A 174 11.79 -2.51 1.03
CA GLY A 174 11.76 -1.10 1.42
C GLY A 174 10.68 -0.25 0.73
N ALA A 175 9.63 -0.87 0.20
CA ALA A 175 8.38 -0.23 -0.23
C ALA A 175 7.22 -1.13 0.19
N ALA A 176 6.57 -0.79 1.31
CA ALA A 176 5.59 -1.65 1.97
C ALA A 176 4.41 -2.01 1.06
N ALA A 177 3.92 -1.05 0.28
CA ALA A 177 2.82 -1.28 -0.64
C ALA A 177 3.16 -2.34 -1.70
N LEU A 178 4.37 -2.31 -2.28
CA LEU A 178 4.78 -3.33 -3.23
C LEU A 178 5.06 -4.67 -2.56
N ASP A 179 5.76 -4.65 -1.41
CA ASP A 179 6.13 -5.85 -0.67
C ASP A 179 4.88 -6.68 -0.32
N ILE A 180 3.80 -6.00 0.13
CA ILE A 180 2.52 -6.64 0.45
C ILE A 180 1.86 -7.22 -0.82
N CYS A 181 1.89 -6.50 -1.95
CA CYS A 181 1.34 -6.99 -3.23
C CYS A 181 2.04 -8.28 -3.71
N LEU A 182 3.33 -8.48 -3.38
CA LEU A 182 4.04 -9.72 -3.74
C LEU A 182 3.44 -10.96 -3.06
N VAL A 183 2.75 -10.81 -1.92
CA VAL A 183 2.05 -11.94 -1.29
C VAL A 183 0.85 -12.36 -2.15
N ALA A 184 0.14 -11.41 -2.73
CA ALA A 184 -0.98 -11.70 -3.63
C ALA A 184 -0.56 -12.39 -4.93
N THR A 185 0.69 -12.19 -5.37
CA THR A 185 1.24 -12.87 -6.56
C THR A 185 1.89 -14.22 -6.24
N GLY A 186 2.11 -14.55 -4.97
CA GLY A 186 2.85 -15.73 -4.53
C GLY A 186 4.38 -15.62 -4.65
N ALA A 187 4.91 -14.42 -4.95
CA ALA A 187 6.35 -14.17 -4.92
C ALA A 187 6.89 -14.11 -3.48
N LEU A 188 6.05 -13.71 -2.55
CA LEU A 188 6.23 -13.88 -1.10
C LEU A 188 5.09 -14.73 -0.55
N ASP A 189 5.35 -15.47 0.51
CA ASP A 189 4.33 -16.27 1.19
C ASP A 189 3.63 -15.49 2.31
N GLY A 190 4.30 -14.47 2.85
CA GLY A 190 3.75 -13.58 3.86
C GLY A 190 4.54 -12.28 3.98
N TRP A 191 3.98 -11.32 4.72
CA TRP A 191 4.63 -10.06 5.07
C TRP A 191 4.33 -9.68 6.52
N ILE A 192 5.36 -9.20 7.23
CA ILE A 192 5.27 -8.85 8.65
C ILE A 192 5.93 -7.50 8.92
N ASP A 193 5.23 -6.69 9.71
CA ASP A 193 5.70 -5.39 10.17
C ASP A 193 6.24 -5.45 11.60
N PHE A 194 7.50 -5.05 11.78
CA PHE A 194 8.12 -4.91 13.09
C PHE A 194 8.12 -3.47 13.62
N ASN A 195 7.73 -2.51 12.79
CA ASN A 195 7.54 -1.10 13.18
C ASN A 195 6.06 -0.79 13.44
N SER A 196 5.50 0.05 12.67
CA SER A 196 4.08 0.31 12.43
C SER A 196 3.99 1.34 11.29
N HIS A 197 2.95 1.27 10.50
CA HIS A 197 2.80 2.05 9.28
C HIS A 197 1.61 3.01 9.35
N GLY A 198 1.70 4.11 8.61
CA GLY A 198 0.56 4.93 8.25
C GLY A 198 -0.41 4.15 7.35
N VAL A 199 -1.66 4.55 7.31
CA VAL A 199 -2.68 3.85 6.52
C VAL A 199 -2.36 3.85 5.03
N TRP A 200 -1.65 4.84 4.55
CA TRP A 200 -1.25 5.01 3.15
C TRP A 200 -0.21 4.00 2.69
N ASP A 201 0.64 3.48 3.58
CA ASP A 201 1.68 2.49 3.26
C ASP A 201 1.11 1.10 2.93
N TYR A 202 -0.11 0.76 3.42
CA TYR A 202 -0.61 -0.62 3.33
C TYR A 202 -2.03 -0.76 2.77
N LEU A 203 -2.91 0.25 2.87
CA LEU A 203 -4.34 0.04 2.65
C LEU A 203 -4.66 -0.41 1.23
N ALA A 204 -3.96 0.16 0.24
CA ALA A 204 -4.15 -0.22 -1.17
C ALA A 204 -3.81 -1.70 -1.39
N SER A 205 -2.69 -2.14 -0.86
CA SER A 205 -2.20 -3.51 -1.00
C SER A 205 -3.01 -4.51 -0.19
N VAL A 206 -3.58 -4.08 0.94
CA VAL A 206 -4.51 -4.88 1.74
C VAL A 206 -5.73 -5.28 0.93
N LEU A 207 -6.34 -4.34 0.18
CA LEU A 207 -7.48 -4.69 -0.68
C LEU A 207 -7.06 -5.66 -1.80
N VAL A 208 -5.90 -5.44 -2.44
CA VAL A 208 -5.36 -6.37 -3.43
C VAL A 208 -5.20 -7.77 -2.83
N CYS A 209 -4.64 -7.88 -1.64
CA CYS A 209 -4.46 -9.14 -0.94
C CYS A 209 -5.79 -9.82 -0.62
N GLN A 210 -6.75 -9.11 -0.03
CA GLN A 210 -8.05 -9.66 0.35
C GLN A 210 -8.82 -10.19 -0.87
N GLU A 211 -8.82 -9.44 -1.97
CA GLU A 211 -9.51 -9.81 -3.21
C GLU A 211 -8.78 -10.93 -3.98
N ALA A 212 -7.49 -11.18 -3.69
CA ALA A 212 -6.74 -12.34 -4.18
C ALA A 212 -6.91 -13.60 -3.30
N GLY A 213 -7.60 -13.49 -2.15
CA GLY A 213 -7.77 -14.60 -1.20
C GLY A 213 -6.64 -14.74 -0.18
N VAL A 214 -5.76 -13.74 -0.07
CA VAL A 214 -4.72 -13.67 0.98
C VAL A 214 -5.34 -13.30 2.31
N VAL A 215 -4.85 -13.88 3.39
CA VAL A 215 -5.32 -13.60 4.75
C VAL A 215 -4.59 -12.38 5.31
N VAL A 216 -5.36 -11.37 5.68
CA VAL A 216 -4.82 -10.13 6.26
C VAL A 216 -5.41 -9.91 7.65
N SER A 217 -4.58 -9.43 8.57
CA SER A 217 -5.00 -9.05 9.92
C SER A 217 -4.17 -7.87 10.42
N GLU A 218 -4.73 -7.11 11.34
CA GLU A 218 -3.95 -6.17 12.15
C GLU A 218 -3.44 -6.89 13.40
N PHE A 219 -2.22 -6.63 13.83
CA PHE A 219 -1.56 -7.36 14.92
C PHE A 219 -2.35 -7.28 16.24
N GLN A 220 -2.93 -6.15 16.58
CA GLN A 220 -3.75 -5.92 17.77
C GLN A 220 -5.25 -6.09 17.51
N SER A 221 -5.64 -6.66 16.37
CA SER A 221 -7.02 -6.86 15.94
C SER A 221 -7.85 -5.57 15.84
N ARG A 222 -7.20 -4.44 15.55
CA ARG A 222 -7.86 -3.16 15.28
C ARG A 222 -8.28 -3.08 13.80
N ASP A 223 -9.16 -2.14 13.49
CA ASP A 223 -9.52 -1.86 12.09
C ASP A 223 -8.32 -1.39 11.29
N LEU A 224 -8.15 -1.93 10.08
CA LEU A 224 -7.10 -1.52 9.14
C LEU A 224 -7.46 -0.21 8.42
N VAL A 225 -8.74 0.06 8.24
CA VAL A 225 -9.20 1.34 7.66
C VAL A 225 -9.20 2.39 8.75
N VAL A 226 -8.33 3.37 8.62
CA VAL A 226 -8.28 4.54 9.53
C VAL A 226 -8.16 5.81 8.70
N THR A 227 -8.81 6.86 9.17
CA THR A 227 -8.82 8.18 8.51
C THR A 227 -8.12 9.27 9.35
N GLN A 228 -7.66 8.93 10.55
CA GLN A 228 -6.86 9.82 11.38
C GLN A 228 -5.39 9.72 11.00
N TYR A 229 -4.82 10.81 10.53
CA TYR A 229 -3.43 10.89 10.04
C TYR A 229 -2.39 10.35 11.03
N ALA A 230 -2.53 10.64 12.32
CA ALA A 230 -1.57 10.24 13.34
C ALA A 230 -1.63 8.75 13.72
N GLU A 231 -2.70 8.04 13.33
CA GLU A 231 -2.86 6.64 13.71
C GLU A 231 -2.00 5.71 12.85
N LYS A 232 -1.39 4.74 13.52
CA LYS A 232 -0.59 3.71 12.87
C LYS A 232 -1.15 2.31 13.14
N ARG A 233 -0.89 1.40 12.20
CA ARG A 233 -1.26 -0.01 12.28
C ARG A 233 -0.05 -0.90 12.05
N THR A 234 -0.19 -2.15 12.45
CA THR A 234 0.81 -3.21 12.23
C THR A 234 0.14 -4.34 11.45
N PRO A 235 0.02 -4.23 10.13
CA PRO A 235 -0.57 -5.27 9.31
C PRO A 235 0.30 -6.53 9.31
N LEU A 236 -0.37 -7.67 9.29
CA LEU A 236 0.18 -9.01 9.07
C LEU A 236 -0.53 -9.60 7.86
N VAL A 237 0.22 -10.12 6.92
CA VAL A 237 -0.28 -10.64 5.65
C VAL A 237 0.30 -12.02 5.41
N ALA A 238 -0.52 -13.00 5.08
CA ALA A 238 -0.06 -14.36 4.81
C ALA A 238 -0.95 -15.08 3.80
N SER A 239 -0.34 -15.98 3.05
CA SER A 239 -1.03 -16.80 2.04
C SER A 239 -2.00 -17.82 2.64
N SER A 240 -1.90 -18.11 3.94
CA SER A 240 -2.83 -18.99 4.67
C SER A 240 -3.08 -18.50 6.10
N ARG A 241 -4.11 -19.05 6.74
CA ARG A 241 -4.42 -18.76 8.15
C ARG A 241 -3.32 -19.32 9.07
N GLU A 242 -2.84 -20.50 8.81
CA GLU A 242 -1.80 -21.18 9.59
C GLU A 242 -0.51 -20.36 9.58
N LEU A 243 -0.08 -19.87 8.41
CA LEU A 243 1.09 -19.02 8.30
C LEU A 243 0.87 -17.67 9.01
N LEU A 244 -0.33 -17.08 8.92
CA LEU A 244 -0.65 -15.85 9.63
C LEU A 244 -0.49 -16.01 11.15
N ASP A 245 -0.94 -17.13 11.70
CA ASP A 245 -0.84 -17.41 13.14
C ASP A 245 0.63 -17.57 13.57
N GLU A 246 1.48 -18.21 12.74
CA GLU A 246 2.92 -18.28 12.99
C GLU A 246 3.59 -16.88 12.91
N LEU A 247 3.24 -16.04 11.92
CA LEU A 247 3.74 -14.66 11.82
C LEU A 247 3.31 -13.81 13.01
N ARG A 248 2.08 -13.99 13.50
CA ARG A 248 1.59 -13.33 14.73
C ARG A 248 2.45 -13.72 15.94
N ALA A 249 2.75 -14.99 16.12
CA ALA A 249 3.62 -15.47 17.20
C ALA A 249 5.04 -14.86 17.11
N VAL A 250 5.60 -14.74 15.90
CA VAL A 250 6.88 -14.04 15.67
C VAL A 250 6.80 -12.56 16.10
N ARG A 251 5.71 -11.89 15.79
CA ARG A 251 5.52 -10.47 16.16
C ARG A 251 5.34 -10.29 17.67
N GLU A 252 4.63 -11.19 18.33
CA GLU A 252 4.47 -11.22 19.78
C GLU A 252 5.81 -11.43 20.49
N GLN A 253 6.61 -12.38 20.03
CA GLN A 253 7.95 -12.63 20.59
C GLN A 253 8.89 -11.39 20.43
N HIS A 254 8.79 -10.66 19.33
CA HIS A 254 9.52 -9.40 19.13
C HIS A 254 9.12 -8.34 20.16
N ARG A 255 7.81 -8.20 20.44
CA ARG A 255 7.27 -7.21 21.40
C ARG A 255 7.68 -7.51 22.85
N SER A 256 7.90 -8.77 23.18
CA SER A 256 8.17 -9.24 24.56
C SER A 256 9.65 -9.12 24.94
N ARG A 257 10.52 -8.68 24.04
CA ARG A 257 11.98 -8.47 24.23
C ARG A 257 12.34 -6.99 24.21
#